data_1f3d931c0b8f24c1b81dde5f6e375697
#
_entry.id   1f3d931c0b8f24c1b81dde5f6e375697
#
_cell.length_a   1.000
_cell.length_b   1.000
_cell.length_c   1.000
_cell.angle_alpha   90.00
_cell.angle_beta   90.00
_cell.angle_gamma   90.00
#
_symmetry.space_group_name_H-M   'P 1'
#
loop_
_entity.id
_entity.type
_entity.pdbx_description
1 polymer ?
#
loop_
_entity_poly.entity_id
_entity_poly.type
_entity_poly.pdbx_seq_one_letter_code
_entity_poly.pdbx_strand_id
1 'polypeptide(L)'
;MLGRRFLSAALLAFALTSPLTARAAENDGIVRTKSAYSMPETIKRLKKDVADKGIMFFDEIDQSKLAADAGVTLRPSTLLVFGNPPLGTLFLTSNPAAGLDWPVRLLVYQDEKGDVWVLYTDFTWIAHRHGIMDRDEAFKKASDVIASITSTVK
;
A
#
# COMPACT_ATOMS: atom_id res chain seq x y z
N MET A 1 -16.54 -80.29 4.10
CA MET A 1 -17.06 -79.18 3.24
C MET A 1 -16.85 -77.85 3.97
N LEU A 2 -15.75 -77.11 3.62
CA LEU A 2 -15.40 -75.84 4.26
C LEU A 2 -15.94 -74.70 3.40
N GLY A 3 -16.87 -73.96 3.99
CA GLY A 3 -17.38 -72.70 3.36
C GLY A 3 -16.49 -71.51 3.68
N ARG A 4 -15.82 -70.95 2.63
CA ARG A 4 -15.03 -69.70 2.74
C ARG A 4 -15.97 -68.51 2.73
N ARG A 5 -16.02 -67.80 3.85
CA ARG A 5 -16.68 -66.48 3.94
C ARG A 5 -15.68 -65.39 3.50
N PHE A 6 -15.99 -64.71 2.40
CA PHE A 6 -15.28 -63.51 1.96
C PHE A 6 -15.79 -62.32 2.76
N LEU A 7 -14.93 -61.69 3.57
CA LEU A 7 -15.19 -60.38 4.16
C LEU A 7 -14.74 -59.33 3.13
N SER A 8 -15.72 -58.60 2.62
CA SER A 8 -15.44 -57.37 1.83
C SER A 8 -15.25 -56.20 2.80
N ALA A 9 -14.03 -55.68 2.88
CA ALA A 9 -13.71 -54.48 3.60
C ALA A 9 -13.99 -53.28 2.66
N ALA A 10 -15.02 -52.48 2.99
CA ALA A 10 -15.28 -51.24 2.30
C ALA A 10 -14.38 -50.15 2.92
N LEU A 11 -13.40 -49.65 2.16
CA LEU A 11 -12.65 -48.46 2.52
C LEU A 11 -13.51 -47.20 2.28
N LEU A 12 -13.95 -46.56 3.34
CA LEU A 12 -14.57 -45.21 3.29
C LEU A 12 -13.42 -44.21 3.16
N ALA A 13 -13.24 -43.63 1.98
CA ALA A 13 -12.32 -42.48 1.77
C ALA A 13 -13.03 -41.23 2.32
N PHE A 14 -12.57 -40.74 3.48
CA PHE A 14 -12.99 -39.48 4.04
C PHE A 14 -12.20 -38.35 3.36
N ALA A 15 -12.83 -37.70 2.38
CA ALA A 15 -12.27 -36.50 1.74
C ALA A 15 -12.33 -35.33 2.77
N LEU A 16 -11.18 -34.99 3.34
CA LEU A 16 -11.02 -33.75 4.14
C LEU A 16 -11.07 -32.55 3.17
N THR A 17 -12.24 -31.99 2.99
CA THR A 17 -12.37 -30.67 2.39
C THR A 17 -12.03 -29.62 3.46
N SER A 18 -10.78 -29.18 3.49
CA SER A 18 -10.39 -28.00 4.27
C SER A 18 -11.12 -26.78 3.71
N PRO A 19 -11.91 -26.04 4.55
CA PRO A 19 -12.46 -24.78 4.09
C PRO A 19 -11.31 -23.82 3.81
N LEU A 20 -11.25 -23.29 2.59
CA LEU A 20 -10.40 -22.14 2.27
C LEU A 20 -11.00 -20.97 3.08
N THR A 21 -10.49 -20.75 4.28
CA THR A 21 -10.80 -19.53 5.03
C THR A 21 -10.28 -18.37 4.22
N ALA A 22 -11.20 -17.61 3.62
CA ALA A 22 -10.87 -16.30 3.06
C ALA A 22 -10.21 -15.51 4.18
N ARG A 23 -8.88 -15.31 4.08
CA ARG A 23 -8.12 -14.46 4.98
C ARG A 23 -8.73 -13.06 4.82
N ALA A 24 -9.43 -12.59 5.84
CA ALA A 24 -9.87 -11.20 5.91
C ALA A 24 -8.63 -10.35 5.59
N ALA A 25 -8.77 -9.37 4.71
CA ALA A 25 -7.67 -8.46 4.42
C ALA A 25 -7.24 -7.87 5.76
N GLU A 26 -6.07 -8.30 6.26
CA GLU A 26 -5.45 -7.71 7.43
C GLU A 26 -5.37 -6.21 7.14
N ASN A 27 -5.78 -5.39 8.11
CA ASN A 27 -5.56 -3.96 8.03
C ASN A 27 -4.02 -3.74 8.12
N ASP A 28 -3.38 -3.77 6.96
CA ASP A 28 -1.94 -3.64 6.80
C ASP A 28 -1.47 -2.17 6.82
N GLY A 29 -2.39 -1.26 7.09
CA GLY A 29 -2.11 0.17 7.11
C GLY A 29 -1.84 0.77 5.72
N ILE A 30 -2.14 0.06 4.63
CA ILE A 30 -1.91 0.54 3.27
C ILE A 30 -3.25 0.94 2.63
N VAL A 31 -3.36 2.19 2.23
CA VAL A 31 -4.46 2.67 1.39
C VAL A 31 -4.12 2.43 -0.07
N ARG A 32 -5.07 1.88 -0.84
CA ARG A 32 -4.92 1.54 -2.26
C ARG A 32 -5.98 2.21 -3.08
N THR A 33 -5.55 2.91 -4.15
CA THR A 33 -6.44 3.53 -5.12
C THR A 33 -6.06 3.03 -6.51
N LYS A 34 -7.02 2.46 -7.25
CA LYS A 34 -6.81 2.14 -8.66
C LYS A 34 -6.89 3.42 -9.47
N SER A 35 -5.91 3.64 -10.34
CA SER A 35 -5.93 4.78 -11.26
C SER A 35 -6.76 4.47 -12.51
N ALA A 36 -7.50 5.47 -13.00
CA ALA A 36 -8.18 5.42 -14.29
C ALA A 36 -7.24 5.76 -15.47
N TYR A 37 -5.98 6.09 -15.19
CA TYR A 37 -5.03 6.62 -16.17
C TYR A 37 -3.82 5.70 -16.34
N SER A 38 -3.08 5.90 -17.45
CA SER A 38 -1.77 5.29 -17.62
C SER A 38 -0.79 5.73 -16.52
N MET A 39 0.25 4.97 -16.26
CA MET A 39 1.22 5.28 -15.21
C MET A 39 1.88 6.67 -15.38
N PRO A 40 2.35 7.09 -16.58
CA PRO A 40 2.90 8.43 -16.77
C PRO A 40 1.89 9.56 -16.48
N GLU A 41 0.63 9.39 -16.91
CA GLU A 41 -0.41 10.39 -16.66
C GLU A 41 -0.82 10.42 -15.18
N THR A 42 -0.86 9.26 -14.52
CA THR A 42 -1.09 9.16 -13.07
C THR A 42 -0.03 9.95 -12.30
N ILE A 43 1.24 9.70 -12.56
CA ILE A 43 2.36 10.40 -11.91
C ILE A 43 2.27 11.91 -12.15
N LYS A 44 2.03 12.32 -13.40
CA LYS A 44 1.89 13.73 -13.76
C LYS A 44 0.76 14.43 -12.99
N ARG A 45 -0.42 13.80 -12.87
CA ARG A 45 -1.56 14.33 -12.14
C ARG A 45 -1.28 14.47 -10.65
N LEU A 46 -0.71 13.45 -10.04
CA LEU A 46 -0.32 13.48 -8.63
C LEU A 46 0.69 14.59 -8.34
N LYS A 47 1.75 14.70 -9.15
CA LYS A 47 2.76 15.75 -9.01
C LYS A 47 2.18 17.15 -9.19
N LYS A 48 1.28 17.31 -10.15
CA LYS A 48 0.60 18.60 -10.36
C LYS A 48 -0.22 18.98 -9.14
N ASP A 49 -1.02 18.07 -8.59
CA ASP A 49 -1.87 18.37 -7.43
C ASP A 49 -1.06 18.62 -6.16
N VAL A 50 0.06 17.91 -5.97
CA VAL A 50 1.03 18.20 -4.90
C VAL A 50 1.55 19.64 -5.02
N ALA A 51 1.92 20.07 -6.23
CA ALA A 51 2.40 21.43 -6.49
C ALA A 51 1.30 22.48 -6.29
N ASP A 52 0.08 22.24 -6.81
CA ASP A 52 -1.07 23.15 -6.68
C ASP A 52 -1.44 23.39 -5.21
N LYS A 53 -1.20 22.40 -4.34
CA LYS A 53 -1.40 22.51 -2.89
C LYS A 53 -0.23 23.15 -2.13
N GLY A 54 0.82 23.58 -2.83
CA GLY A 54 2.03 24.14 -2.22
C GLY A 54 2.79 23.16 -1.35
N ILE A 55 2.67 21.85 -1.61
CA ILE A 55 3.38 20.79 -0.89
C ILE A 55 4.78 20.63 -1.53
N MET A 56 5.78 20.51 -0.69
CA MET A 56 7.18 20.35 -1.15
C MET A 56 7.36 18.95 -1.75
N PHE A 57 7.78 18.89 -3.00
CA PHE A 57 8.18 17.66 -3.67
C PHE A 57 9.68 17.45 -3.45
N PHE A 58 10.07 16.27 -2.93
CA PHE A 58 11.46 15.98 -2.59
C PHE A 58 12.13 15.14 -3.67
N ASP A 59 11.49 14.02 -4.08
CA ASP A 59 12.12 13.08 -5.00
C ASP A 59 11.10 12.23 -5.76
N GLU A 60 11.57 11.69 -6.91
CA GLU A 60 10.87 10.69 -7.72
C GLU A 60 11.84 9.55 -8.01
N ILE A 61 11.59 8.39 -7.42
CA ILE A 61 12.47 7.23 -7.50
C ILE A 61 11.85 6.21 -8.45
N ASP A 62 12.41 6.06 -9.64
CA ASP A 62 12.04 5.01 -10.58
C ASP A 62 12.67 3.68 -10.14
N GLN A 63 11.89 2.90 -9.40
CA GLN A 63 12.32 1.61 -8.86
C GLN A 63 12.52 0.57 -9.98
N SER A 64 11.75 0.66 -11.08
CA SER A 64 11.92 -0.24 -12.23
C SER A 64 13.23 0.01 -12.96
N LYS A 65 13.64 1.28 -13.09
CA LYS A 65 14.96 1.62 -13.62
C LYS A 65 16.09 1.10 -12.72
N LEU A 66 15.98 1.32 -11.41
CA LEU A 66 16.97 0.81 -10.43
C LEU A 66 17.10 -0.71 -10.51
N ALA A 67 15.98 -1.43 -10.65
CA ALA A 67 15.98 -2.87 -10.82
C ALA A 67 16.69 -3.28 -12.13
N ALA A 68 16.38 -2.60 -13.24
CA ALA A 68 17.03 -2.86 -14.54
C ALA A 68 18.54 -2.62 -14.49
N ASP A 69 18.99 -1.55 -13.85
CA ASP A 69 20.41 -1.25 -13.65
C ASP A 69 21.12 -2.35 -12.80
N ALA A 70 20.37 -3.05 -11.95
CA ALA A 70 20.85 -4.20 -11.18
C ALA A 70 20.66 -5.55 -11.89
N GLY A 71 20.22 -5.56 -13.15
CA GLY A 71 19.97 -6.80 -13.92
C GLY A 71 18.69 -7.54 -13.52
N VAL A 72 17.76 -6.88 -12.81
CA VAL A 72 16.49 -7.45 -12.36
C VAL A 72 15.33 -6.87 -13.18
N THR A 73 14.41 -7.71 -13.63
CA THR A 73 13.18 -7.25 -14.29
C THR A 73 12.12 -6.94 -13.24
N LEU A 74 11.70 -5.69 -13.16
CA LEU A 74 10.60 -5.22 -12.35
C LEU A 74 9.54 -4.55 -13.24
N ARG A 75 8.25 -4.79 -12.95
CA ARG A 75 7.18 -4.03 -13.59
C ARG A 75 7.30 -2.55 -13.24
N PRO A 76 6.71 -1.65 -14.07
CA PRO A 76 6.74 -0.22 -13.78
C PRO A 76 6.37 0.09 -12.33
N SER A 77 7.25 0.77 -11.63
CA SER A 77 7.12 1.12 -10.21
C SER A 77 7.91 2.39 -9.93
N THR A 78 7.23 3.40 -9.40
CA THR A 78 7.81 4.71 -9.07
C THR A 78 7.34 5.16 -7.70
N LEU A 79 8.27 5.58 -6.85
CA LEU A 79 8.00 6.15 -5.55
C LEU A 79 8.12 7.67 -5.61
N LEU A 80 7.02 8.36 -5.28
CA LEU A 80 6.98 9.82 -5.14
C LEU A 80 7.18 10.17 -3.67
N VAL A 81 8.10 11.09 -3.39
CA VAL A 81 8.43 11.54 -2.02
C VAL A 81 8.12 13.03 -1.91
N PHE A 82 7.21 13.39 -1.01
CA PHE A 82 6.79 14.77 -0.81
C PHE A 82 6.30 15.00 0.63
N GLY A 83 6.12 16.25 1.02
CA GLY A 83 5.61 16.56 2.35
C GLY A 83 5.42 18.04 2.59
N ASN A 84 4.69 18.34 3.67
CA ASN A 84 4.51 19.68 4.19
C ASN A 84 5.31 19.78 5.50
N PRO A 85 6.49 20.45 5.53
CA PRO A 85 7.33 20.50 6.73
C PRO A 85 6.61 21.05 7.97
N PRO A 86 5.83 22.16 7.91
CA PRO A 86 5.07 22.65 9.06
C PRO A 86 4.10 21.62 9.65
N LEU A 87 3.53 20.74 8.83
CA LEU A 87 2.62 19.70 9.30
C LEU A 87 3.37 18.44 9.76
N GLY A 88 4.30 17.95 8.94
CA GLY A 88 4.99 16.69 9.20
C GLY A 88 5.93 16.75 10.42
N THR A 89 6.58 17.90 10.67
CA THR A 89 7.43 18.06 11.85
C THR A 89 6.66 17.99 13.17
N LEU A 90 5.35 18.22 13.17
CA LEU A 90 4.52 18.01 14.37
C LEU A 90 4.54 16.56 14.83
N PHE A 91 4.60 15.61 13.89
CA PHE A 91 4.69 14.17 14.22
C PHE A 91 6.04 13.86 14.89
N LEU A 92 7.12 14.42 14.34
CA LEU A 92 8.47 14.21 14.83
C LEU A 92 8.72 14.85 16.22
N THR A 93 8.01 15.95 16.53
CA THR A 93 8.08 16.58 17.86
C THR A 93 7.35 15.75 18.92
N SER A 94 6.37 14.95 18.52
CA SER A 94 5.71 14.02 19.43
C SER A 94 6.50 12.72 19.60
N ASN A 95 6.93 12.11 18.49
CA ASN A 95 7.81 10.94 18.51
C ASN A 95 8.82 11.02 17.35
N PRO A 96 10.13 11.19 17.63
CA PRO A 96 11.16 11.28 16.59
C PRO A 96 11.21 10.06 15.65
N ALA A 97 10.79 8.85 16.11
CA ALA A 97 10.73 7.66 15.27
C ALA A 97 9.71 7.77 14.13
N ALA A 98 8.73 8.69 14.22
CA ALA A 98 7.81 8.98 13.13
C ALA A 98 8.52 9.52 11.87
N GLY A 99 9.78 9.95 11.99
CA GLY A 99 10.64 10.27 10.84
C GLY A 99 10.89 9.12 9.88
N LEU A 100 10.63 7.87 10.28
CA LEU A 100 10.64 6.73 9.37
C LEU A 100 9.47 6.74 8.36
N ASP A 101 8.36 7.40 8.70
CA ASP A 101 7.16 7.49 7.89
C ASP A 101 6.91 8.90 7.32
N TRP A 102 7.80 9.86 7.58
CA TRP A 102 7.81 11.18 6.99
C TRP A 102 9.19 11.48 6.37
N PRO A 103 9.29 12.03 5.15
CA PRO A 103 8.23 12.50 4.24
C PRO A 103 7.27 11.41 3.74
N VAL A 104 6.12 11.85 3.20
CA VAL A 104 5.14 10.96 2.59
C VAL A 104 5.76 10.20 1.43
N ARG A 105 5.52 8.92 1.36
CA ARG A 105 5.91 8.03 0.26
C ARG A 105 4.64 7.54 -0.43
N LEU A 106 4.46 7.91 -1.68
CA LEU A 106 3.33 7.53 -2.52
C LEU A 106 3.85 6.64 -3.64
N LEU A 107 3.54 5.37 -3.59
CA LEU A 107 3.94 4.40 -4.61
C LEU A 107 2.93 4.40 -5.76
N VAL A 108 3.42 4.51 -6.99
CA VAL A 108 2.66 4.26 -8.21
C VAL A 108 3.25 3.05 -8.89
N TYR A 109 2.46 2.00 -9.12
CA TYR A 109 2.97 0.78 -9.75
C TYR A 109 1.92 0.14 -10.67
N GLN A 110 2.39 -0.72 -11.57
CA GLN A 110 1.56 -1.51 -12.47
C GLN A 110 1.54 -2.97 -12.01
N ASP A 111 0.35 -3.54 -11.83
CA ASP A 111 0.17 -4.93 -11.44
C ASP A 111 0.31 -5.91 -12.62
N GLU A 112 0.08 -7.20 -12.36
CA GLU A 112 0.18 -8.27 -13.37
C GLU A 112 -0.83 -8.16 -14.49
N LYS A 113 -1.94 -7.48 -14.23
CA LYS A 113 -3.02 -7.27 -15.21
C LYS A 113 -2.79 -6.01 -16.05
N GLY A 114 -1.76 -5.23 -15.73
CA GLY A 114 -1.49 -3.93 -16.34
C GLY A 114 -2.27 -2.79 -15.70
N ASP A 115 -2.99 -3.03 -14.60
CA ASP A 115 -3.70 -2.01 -13.86
C ASP A 115 -2.71 -1.13 -13.07
N VAL A 116 -2.97 0.18 -13.06
CA VAL A 116 -2.16 1.15 -12.32
C VAL A 116 -2.75 1.41 -10.95
N TRP A 117 -1.93 1.29 -9.93
CA TRP A 117 -2.30 1.47 -8.53
C TRP A 117 -1.48 2.55 -7.87
N VAL A 118 -2.11 3.28 -6.96
CA VAL A 118 -1.50 4.30 -6.11
C VAL A 118 -1.67 3.88 -4.65
N LEU A 119 -0.55 3.75 -3.93
CA LEU A 119 -0.50 3.27 -2.55
C LEU A 119 0.21 4.24 -1.64
N TYR A 120 -0.27 4.35 -0.42
CA TYR A 120 0.41 5.06 0.67
C TYR A 120 0.07 4.45 2.03
N THR A 121 0.86 4.75 3.05
CA THR A 121 0.57 4.32 4.41
C THR A 121 -0.49 5.23 5.02
N ASP A 122 -1.54 4.64 5.58
CA ASP A 122 -2.61 5.34 6.28
C ASP A 122 -2.06 6.15 7.47
N PHE A 123 -2.47 7.41 7.60
CA PHE A 123 -1.96 8.27 8.65
C PHE A 123 -2.45 7.87 10.04
N THR A 124 -3.63 7.28 10.17
CA THR A 124 -4.11 6.72 11.45
C THR A 124 -3.25 5.53 11.87
N TRP A 125 -2.85 4.70 10.89
CA TRP A 125 -1.90 3.62 11.13
C TRP A 125 -0.54 4.16 11.60
N ILE A 126 -0.01 5.23 10.98
CA ILE A 126 1.25 5.87 11.38
C ILE A 126 1.15 6.39 12.81
N ALA A 127 0.06 7.08 13.17
CA ALA A 127 -0.18 7.56 14.52
C ALA A 127 -0.13 6.41 15.54
N HIS A 128 -0.85 5.33 15.25
CA HIS A 128 -0.88 4.14 16.10
C HIS A 128 0.49 3.46 16.20
N ARG A 129 1.18 3.26 15.08
CA ARG A 129 2.52 2.64 15.02
C ARG A 129 3.52 3.35 15.92
N HIS A 130 3.46 4.68 15.98
CA HIS A 130 4.39 5.51 16.75
C HIS A 130 3.82 5.96 18.10
N GLY A 131 2.63 5.49 18.49
CA GLY A 131 1.98 5.84 19.77
C GLY A 131 1.73 7.33 19.93
N ILE A 132 1.47 8.06 18.84
CA ILE A 132 1.21 9.51 18.86
C ILE A 132 -0.28 9.73 19.10
N MET A 133 -0.60 10.32 20.25
CA MET A 133 -1.99 10.55 20.71
C MET A 133 -2.29 12.03 20.96
N ASP A 134 -1.37 12.91 20.68
CA ASP A 134 -1.44 14.35 20.96
C ASP A 134 -1.43 15.23 19.69
N ARG A 135 -1.70 14.63 18.51
CA ARG A 135 -1.63 15.27 17.19
C ARG A 135 -2.80 14.88 16.27
N ASP A 136 -3.97 14.56 16.83
CA ASP A 136 -5.12 14.03 16.08
C ASP A 136 -5.53 14.95 14.92
N GLU A 137 -5.61 16.28 15.15
CA GLU A 137 -5.95 17.24 14.10
C GLU A 137 -4.91 17.26 12.97
N ALA A 138 -3.62 17.14 13.31
CA ALA A 138 -2.55 17.13 12.32
C ALA A 138 -2.60 15.85 11.47
N PHE A 139 -2.84 14.69 12.09
CA PHE A 139 -3.02 13.42 11.37
C PHE A 139 -4.29 13.44 10.51
N LYS A 140 -5.40 13.97 11.03
CA LYS A 140 -6.63 14.15 10.24
C LYS A 140 -6.37 15.04 9.01
N LYS A 141 -5.71 16.18 9.18
CA LYS A 141 -5.37 17.08 8.09
C LYS A 141 -4.48 16.38 7.03
N ALA A 142 -3.49 15.61 7.46
CA ALA A 142 -2.63 14.85 6.56
C ALA A 142 -3.43 13.80 5.78
N SER A 143 -4.35 13.08 6.45
CA SER A 143 -5.25 12.11 5.82
C SER A 143 -6.16 12.76 4.77
N ASP A 144 -6.76 13.90 5.09
CA ASP A 144 -7.64 14.62 4.17
C ASP A 144 -6.87 15.11 2.92
N VAL A 145 -5.65 15.60 3.11
CA VAL A 145 -4.78 16.08 2.02
C VAL A 145 -4.39 14.94 1.09
N ILE A 146 -3.90 13.80 1.62
CA ILE A 146 -3.48 12.68 0.77
C ILE A 146 -4.67 12.04 0.05
N ALA A 147 -5.82 11.95 0.70
CA ALA A 147 -7.05 11.48 0.07
C ALA A 147 -7.48 12.40 -1.09
N SER A 148 -7.36 13.71 -0.94
CA SER A 148 -7.60 14.69 -2.00
C SER A 148 -6.63 14.49 -3.16
N ILE A 149 -5.32 14.35 -2.91
CA ILE A 149 -4.31 14.10 -3.94
C ILE A 149 -4.64 12.84 -4.73
N THR A 150 -4.90 11.73 -4.06
CA THR A 150 -5.16 10.44 -4.72
C THR A 150 -6.53 10.38 -5.40
N SER A 151 -7.48 11.26 -5.06
CA SER A 151 -8.76 11.35 -5.75
C SER A 151 -8.63 11.87 -7.20
N THR A 152 -7.56 12.58 -7.53
CA THR A 152 -7.34 13.15 -8.87
C THR A 152 -7.04 12.11 -9.95
N VAL A 153 -6.84 10.87 -9.55
CA VAL A 153 -6.50 9.76 -10.46
C VAL A 153 -7.56 8.65 -10.50
N LYS A 154 -8.70 8.85 -9.81
CA LYS A 154 -9.84 7.92 -9.85
C LYS A 154 -10.64 8.04 -11.13
#